data_3eaaea9edf9e1b5089e067eaccb564b4
#
_entry.id   3eaaea9edf9e1b5089e067eaccb564b4
#
_cell.length_a   1.000
_cell.length_b   1.000
_cell.length_c   1.000
_cell.angle_alpha   90.00
_cell.angle_beta   90.00
_cell.angle_gamma   90.00
#
_symmetry.space_group_name_H-M   'P 1'
#
loop_
_entity.id
_entity.type
_entity.pdbx_description
1 polymer ?
#
loop_
_entity_poly.entity_id
_entity_poly.type
_entity_poly.pdbx_seq_one_letter_code
_entity_poly.pdbx_strand_id
1 'polypeptide(L)'
;MATTEIPYRLIRSDRKSIGIQITADGVIVRAPKRLAAAEIDRFVQSKRSWIEGYLSKLPAPQPKFTQTEIEALARKALTVIPDRVRHFAPIVGVTYGRITIRNQHSRWGSCSGKGNLNFNCLLMLTPDHVIDYVVVHELCHRLEMNHSPAFWAQVERVLPDYQKSRE
;
A
#
# COMPACT_ATOMS: atom_id res chain seq x y z
N MET A 1 6.44 -6.60 40.72
CA MET A 1 5.79 -6.78 39.39
C MET A 1 6.76 -6.23 38.36
N ALA A 2 7.28 -7.07 37.49
CA ALA A 2 8.22 -6.64 36.46
C ALA A 2 7.49 -5.72 35.48
N THR A 3 7.91 -4.45 35.44
CA THR A 3 7.41 -3.48 34.46
C THR A 3 7.98 -3.88 33.11
N THR A 4 7.23 -4.62 32.31
CA THR A 4 7.64 -5.01 30.97
C THR A 4 7.83 -3.74 30.15
N GLU A 5 9.06 -3.37 29.82
CA GLU A 5 9.36 -2.19 29.01
C GLU A 5 8.80 -2.39 27.60
N ILE A 6 8.20 -1.33 27.05
CA ILE A 6 7.76 -1.35 25.65
C ILE A 6 9.02 -1.22 24.76
N PRO A 7 9.35 -2.24 23.96
CA PRO A 7 10.48 -2.11 23.04
C PRO A 7 10.16 -1.10 21.96
N TYR A 8 11.08 -0.15 21.72
CA TYR A 8 10.91 0.83 20.65
C TYR A 8 12.23 1.13 19.95
N ARG A 9 12.14 1.54 18.68
CA ARG A 9 13.27 2.05 17.90
C ARG A 9 13.33 3.57 18.03
N LEU A 10 14.45 4.10 18.57
CA LEU A 10 14.65 5.54 18.72
C LEU A 10 15.29 6.15 17.47
N ILE A 11 14.67 7.22 16.96
CA ILE A 11 15.24 8.07 15.89
C ILE A 11 15.39 9.49 16.43
N ARG A 12 16.60 9.99 16.45
CA ARG A 12 16.92 11.35 16.88
C ARG A 12 17.04 12.29 15.68
N SER A 13 16.41 13.47 15.75
CA SER A 13 16.44 14.48 14.69
C SER A 13 16.35 15.89 15.25
N ASP A 14 16.47 16.92 14.40
CA ASP A 14 16.37 18.33 14.78
C ASP A 14 14.93 18.81 14.97
N ARG A 15 14.12 18.04 15.67
CA ARG A 15 12.73 18.33 16.01
C ARG A 15 12.60 18.92 17.41
N LYS A 16 11.50 19.59 17.69
CA LYS A 16 11.21 20.24 18.98
C LYS A 16 10.36 19.38 19.93
N SER A 17 9.76 18.31 19.46
CA SER A 17 8.82 17.47 20.23
C SER A 17 9.11 15.97 20.08
N ILE A 18 8.67 15.17 21.05
CA ILE A 18 8.65 13.70 20.94
C ILE A 18 7.42 13.29 20.14
N GLY A 19 7.54 12.26 19.30
CA GLY A 19 6.44 11.63 18.60
C GLY A 19 6.58 10.12 18.63
N ILE A 20 5.45 9.43 18.82
CA ILE A 20 5.36 7.98 18.73
C ILE A 20 4.66 7.65 17.42
N GLN A 21 5.25 6.74 16.67
CA GLN A 21 4.65 6.15 15.46
C GLN A 21 4.59 4.64 15.68
N ILE A 22 3.41 4.06 15.50
CA ILE A 22 3.23 2.61 15.59
C ILE A 22 3.08 2.09 14.16
N THR A 23 3.86 1.05 13.84
CA THR A 23 3.87 0.39 12.54
C THR A 23 3.72 -1.11 12.73
N ALA A 24 3.48 -1.86 11.66
CA ALA A 24 3.48 -3.32 11.70
C ALA A 24 4.83 -3.92 12.20
N ASP A 25 5.92 -3.17 12.06
CA ASP A 25 7.27 -3.57 12.51
C ASP A 25 7.58 -3.18 13.97
N GLY A 26 6.64 -2.53 14.66
CA GLY A 26 6.78 -2.12 16.06
C GLY A 26 6.66 -0.61 16.29
N VAL A 27 7.12 -0.18 17.45
CA VAL A 27 7.02 1.20 17.92
C VAL A 27 8.28 1.98 17.53
N ILE A 28 8.10 3.12 16.86
CA ILE A 28 9.17 4.06 16.50
C ILE A 28 8.96 5.34 17.30
N VAL A 29 9.98 5.73 18.07
CA VAL A 29 9.98 7.00 18.81
C VAL A 29 10.91 7.97 18.12
N ARG A 30 10.40 9.14 17.76
CA ARG A 30 11.18 10.23 17.17
C ARG A 30 11.35 11.33 18.21
N ALA A 31 12.57 11.68 18.56
CA ALA A 31 12.86 12.66 19.61
C ALA A 31 13.92 13.69 19.20
N PRO A 32 13.96 14.86 19.88
CA PRO A 32 15.03 15.83 19.72
C PRO A 32 16.41 15.23 20.05
N LYS A 33 17.46 15.65 19.32
CA LYS A 33 18.84 15.15 19.54
C LYS A 33 19.32 15.36 20.97
N ARG A 34 18.91 16.47 21.59
CA ARG A 34 19.40 16.90 22.92
C ARG A 34 18.60 16.35 24.10
N LEU A 35 17.48 15.63 23.83
CA LEU A 35 16.63 15.15 24.92
C LEU A 35 17.24 13.93 25.59
N ALA A 36 17.21 13.89 26.95
CA ALA A 36 17.76 12.78 27.72
C ALA A 36 16.95 11.48 27.46
N ALA A 37 17.64 10.33 27.45
CA ALA A 37 17.00 9.04 27.22
C ALA A 37 15.91 8.75 28.27
N ALA A 38 16.21 9.04 29.55
CA ALA A 38 15.25 8.87 30.66
C ALA A 38 13.94 9.68 30.49
N GLU A 39 13.99 10.83 29.83
CA GLU A 39 12.78 11.61 29.53
C GLU A 39 11.97 10.99 28.40
N ILE A 40 12.67 10.42 27.41
CA ILE A 40 12.02 9.70 26.30
C ILE A 40 11.32 8.46 26.85
N ASP A 41 11.99 7.67 27.70
CA ASP A 41 11.43 6.47 28.34
C ASP A 41 10.19 6.81 29.18
N ARG A 42 10.29 7.84 30.03
CA ARG A 42 9.13 8.31 30.82
C ARG A 42 7.95 8.70 29.93
N PHE A 43 8.23 9.39 28.82
CA PHE A 43 7.17 9.74 27.87
C PHE A 43 6.54 8.50 27.24
N VAL A 44 7.33 7.53 26.79
CA VAL A 44 6.82 6.27 26.22
C VAL A 44 5.98 5.51 27.22
N GLN A 45 6.45 5.40 28.47
CA GLN A 45 5.70 4.73 29.56
C GLN A 45 4.39 5.47 29.87
N SER A 46 4.37 6.81 29.84
CA SER A 46 3.12 7.58 30.03
C SER A 46 2.07 7.31 28.95
N LYS A 47 2.47 6.81 27.79
CA LYS A 47 1.59 6.45 26.66
C LYS A 47 1.35 4.95 26.50
N ARG A 48 1.76 4.16 27.48
CA ARG A 48 1.72 2.70 27.44
C ARG A 48 0.37 2.14 27.06
N SER A 49 -0.68 2.49 27.77
CA SER A 49 -2.03 1.97 27.51
C SER A 49 -2.52 2.29 26.11
N TRP A 50 -2.17 3.48 25.61
CA TRP A 50 -2.49 3.87 24.24
C TRP A 50 -1.70 3.02 23.21
N ILE A 51 -0.40 2.79 23.44
CA ILE A 51 0.45 1.97 22.58
C ILE A 51 -0.05 0.53 22.53
N GLU A 52 -0.30 -0.07 23.70
CA GLU A 52 -0.78 -1.45 23.81
C GLU A 52 -2.16 -1.62 23.16
N GLY A 53 -3.09 -0.66 23.40
CA GLY A 53 -4.40 -0.66 22.78
C GLY A 53 -4.37 -0.46 21.26
N TYR A 54 -3.33 0.19 20.71
CA TYR A 54 -3.13 0.31 19.27
C TYR A 54 -2.49 -0.96 18.68
N LEU A 55 -1.48 -1.50 19.36
CA LEU A 55 -0.80 -2.74 18.94
C LEU A 55 -1.77 -3.93 18.87
N SER A 56 -2.72 -4.02 19.84
CA SER A 56 -3.74 -5.08 19.85
C SER A 56 -4.74 -5.01 18.69
N LYS A 57 -4.86 -3.84 18.05
CA LYS A 57 -5.75 -3.61 16.90
C LYS A 57 -5.02 -3.73 15.55
N LEU A 58 -3.68 -3.82 15.57
CA LEU A 58 -2.94 -4.01 14.34
C LEU A 58 -3.24 -5.41 13.77
N PRO A 59 -3.47 -5.52 12.45
CA PRO A 59 -3.50 -6.82 11.82
C PRO A 59 -2.17 -7.55 12.05
N ALA A 60 -2.22 -8.88 12.13
CA ALA A 60 -1.02 -9.69 12.25
C ALA A 60 0.03 -9.25 11.21
N PRO A 61 1.34 -9.25 11.56
CA PRO A 61 2.38 -8.89 10.62
C PRO A 61 2.23 -9.72 9.35
N GLN A 62 2.01 -9.04 8.23
CA GLN A 62 1.95 -9.72 6.93
C GLN A 62 3.30 -10.43 6.70
N PRO A 63 3.31 -11.68 6.22
CA PRO A 63 4.54 -12.37 5.91
C PRO A 63 5.35 -11.52 4.93
N LYS A 64 6.58 -11.20 5.32
CA LYS A 64 7.51 -10.50 4.44
C LYS A 64 7.98 -11.48 3.38
N PHE A 65 7.58 -11.26 2.13
CA PHE A 65 8.09 -12.03 1.02
C PHE A 65 9.59 -11.88 0.90
N THR A 66 10.28 -12.97 0.66
CA THR A 66 11.71 -12.98 0.32
C THR A 66 11.94 -12.29 -1.02
N GLN A 67 13.15 -11.84 -1.26
CA GLN A 67 13.52 -11.22 -2.55
C GLN A 67 13.24 -12.18 -3.73
N THR A 68 13.51 -13.47 -3.57
CA THR A 68 13.26 -14.51 -4.59
C THR A 68 11.77 -14.65 -4.91
N GLU A 69 10.91 -14.62 -3.89
CA GLU A 69 9.45 -14.66 -4.09
C GLU A 69 8.94 -13.40 -4.80
N ILE A 70 9.42 -12.22 -4.42
CA ILE A 70 9.09 -10.96 -5.12
C ILE A 70 9.51 -11.01 -6.59
N GLU A 71 10.70 -11.50 -6.89
CA GLU A 71 11.18 -11.65 -8.27
C GLU A 71 10.36 -12.65 -9.08
N ALA A 72 9.93 -13.76 -8.47
CA ALA A 72 9.05 -14.73 -9.10
C ALA A 72 7.68 -14.11 -9.43
N LEU A 73 7.09 -13.37 -8.48
CA LEU A 73 5.84 -12.64 -8.69
C LEU A 73 5.99 -11.56 -9.77
N ALA A 74 7.10 -10.82 -9.77
CA ALA A 74 7.37 -9.81 -10.79
C ALA A 74 7.48 -10.42 -12.20
N ARG A 75 8.18 -11.56 -12.35
CA ARG A 75 8.24 -12.28 -13.63
C ARG A 75 6.86 -12.72 -14.13
N LYS A 76 6.03 -13.28 -13.24
CA LYS A 76 4.64 -13.64 -13.58
C LYS A 76 3.83 -12.41 -13.98
N ALA A 77 3.94 -11.31 -13.25
CA ALA A 77 3.23 -10.07 -13.52
C ALA A 77 3.62 -9.43 -14.86
N LEU A 78 4.89 -9.56 -15.28
CA LEU A 78 5.39 -9.07 -16.59
C LEU A 78 4.73 -9.78 -17.79
N THR A 79 4.18 -10.96 -17.59
CA THR A 79 3.42 -11.68 -18.63
C THR A 79 1.91 -11.40 -18.49
N VAL A 80 1.35 -11.62 -17.30
CA VAL A 80 -0.10 -11.57 -17.06
C VAL A 80 -0.66 -10.14 -17.24
N ILE A 81 -0.02 -9.14 -16.61
CA ILE A 81 -0.58 -7.78 -16.59
C ILE A 81 -0.63 -7.13 -17.98
N PRO A 82 0.43 -7.18 -18.81
CA PRO A 82 0.35 -6.63 -20.15
C PRO A 82 -0.73 -7.27 -21.03
N ASP A 83 -0.96 -8.58 -20.87
CA ASP A 83 -2.01 -9.27 -21.62
C ASP A 83 -3.41 -8.79 -21.20
N ARG A 84 -3.64 -8.62 -19.89
CA ARG A 84 -4.90 -8.05 -19.38
C ARG A 84 -5.09 -6.60 -19.82
N VAL A 85 -4.06 -5.77 -19.76
CA VAL A 85 -4.10 -4.38 -20.25
C VAL A 85 -4.42 -4.33 -21.74
N ARG A 86 -3.80 -5.20 -22.55
CA ARG A 86 -4.06 -5.29 -24.00
C ARG A 86 -5.50 -5.71 -24.29
N HIS A 87 -6.05 -6.60 -23.47
CA HIS A 87 -7.43 -7.05 -23.58
C HIS A 87 -8.42 -5.93 -23.22
N PHE A 88 -8.25 -5.26 -22.10
CA PHE A 88 -9.22 -4.30 -21.59
C PHE A 88 -9.10 -2.89 -22.21
N ALA A 89 -7.93 -2.47 -22.67
CA ALA A 89 -7.75 -1.13 -23.22
C ALA A 89 -8.72 -0.79 -24.37
N PRO A 90 -8.95 -1.65 -25.38
CA PRO A 90 -9.95 -1.39 -26.41
C PRO A 90 -11.39 -1.42 -25.90
N ILE A 91 -11.70 -2.22 -24.86
CA ILE A 91 -13.03 -2.30 -24.25
C ILE A 91 -13.35 -1.02 -23.48
N VAL A 92 -12.37 -0.47 -22.76
CA VAL A 92 -12.46 0.85 -22.11
C VAL A 92 -12.50 1.95 -23.17
N GLY A 93 -11.87 1.75 -24.32
CA GLY A 93 -11.78 2.72 -25.42
C GLY A 93 -10.62 3.71 -25.26
N VAL A 94 -9.49 3.25 -24.71
CA VAL A 94 -8.33 4.10 -24.41
C VAL A 94 -7.02 3.53 -24.94
N THR A 95 -6.05 4.42 -25.11
CA THR A 95 -4.64 4.06 -25.31
C THR A 95 -3.86 4.25 -24.01
N TYR A 96 -2.76 3.53 -23.88
CA TYR A 96 -1.87 3.61 -22.73
C TYR A 96 -0.40 3.75 -23.17
N GLY A 97 0.43 4.21 -22.26
CA GLY A 97 1.86 4.33 -22.47
C GLY A 97 2.63 3.11 -21.97
N ARG A 98 3.71 3.35 -21.23
CA ARG A 98 4.54 2.27 -20.68
C ARG A 98 3.85 1.58 -19.50
N ILE A 99 3.92 0.25 -19.45
CA ILE A 99 3.57 -0.56 -18.29
C ILE A 99 4.83 -0.82 -17.47
N THR A 100 4.75 -0.63 -16.16
CA THR A 100 5.84 -0.91 -15.21
C THR A 100 5.33 -1.78 -14.07
N ILE A 101 6.02 -2.87 -13.78
CA ILE A 101 5.75 -3.72 -12.62
C ILE A 101 6.66 -3.26 -11.47
N ARG A 102 6.08 -3.11 -10.28
CA ARG A 102 6.76 -2.66 -9.06
C ARG A 102 6.36 -3.51 -7.86
N ASN A 103 7.19 -3.53 -6.84
CA ASN A 103 6.83 -3.96 -5.51
C ASN A 103 6.52 -2.72 -4.66
N GLN A 104 5.26 -2.48 -4.34
CA GLN A 104 4.80 -1.29 -3.61
C GLN A 104 4.02 -1.69 -2.35
N HIS A 105 4.15 -0.88 -1.28
CA HIS A 105 3.45 -1.15 -0.01
C HIS A 105 2.05 -0.53 0.09
N SER A 106 1.72 0.47 -0.73
CA SER A 106 0.56 1.34 -0.49
C SER A 106 -0.49 1.34 -1.59
N ARG A 107 -0.25 0.70 -2.73
CA ARG A 107 -1.20 0.69 -3.86
C ARG A 107 -1.04 -0.51 -4.76
N TRP A 108 -2.13 -0.92 -5.39
CA TRP A 108 -2.16 -2.01 -6.36
C TRP A 108 -1.76 -1.57 -7.77
N GLY A 109 -2.13 -0.33 -8.14
CA GLY A 109 -1.80 0.26 -9.42
C GLY A 109 -1.70 1.78 -9.36
N SER A 110 -1.33 2.40 -10.47
CA SER A 110 -1.46 3.85 -10.72
C SER A 110 -1.37 4.16 -12.20
N CYS A 111 -2.15 5.16 -12.62
CA CYS A 111 -2.09 5.74 -13.96
C CYS A 111 -1.60 7.19 -13.87
N SER A 112 -0.63 7.56 -14.70
CA SER A 112 -0.19 8.95 -14.81
C SER A 112 -1.01 9.71 -15.86
N GLY A 113 -1.03 11.06 -15.80
CA GLY A 113 -1.67 11.88 -16.84
C GLY A 113 -1.16 11.64 -18.26
N LYS A 114 0.08 11.12 -18.39
CA LYS A 114 0.66 10.70 -19.68
C LYS A 114 0.24 9.29 -20.11
N GLY A 115 -0.58 8.60 -19.31
CA GLY A 115 -1.05 7.24 -19.59
C GLY A 115 -0.05 6.12 -19.25
N ASN A 116 1.03 6.41 -18.54
CA ASN A 116 1.89 5.33 -18.04
C ASN A 116 1.22 4.62 -16.88
N LEU A 117 1.21 3.29 -16.94
CA LEU A 117 0.58 2.41 -15.98
C LEU A 117 1.64 1.74 -15.10
N ASN A 118 1.43 1.74 -13.80
CA ASN A 118 2.26 0.97 -12.88
C ASN A 118 1.37 -0.04 -12.15
N PHE A 119 1.85 -1.26 -11.93
CA PHE A 119 1.13 -2.30 -11.22
C PHE A 119 2.02 -2.97 -10.18
N ASN A 120 1.43 -3.38 -9.09
CA ASN A 120 2.10 -4.12 -8.03
C ASN A 120 2.23 -5.60 -8.42
N CYS A 121 3.44 -6.17 -8.31
CA CYS A 121 3.65 -7.60 -8.57
C CYS A 121 2.86 -8.49 -7.61
N LEU A 122 2.50 -8.01 -6.42
CA LEU A 122 1.69 -8.72 -5.45
C LEU A 122 0.25 -9.00 -5.93
N LEU A 123 -0.22 -8.35 -7.01
CA LEU A 123 -1.46 -8.72 -7.69
C LEU A 123 -1.49 -10.19 -8.13
N MET A 124 -0.32 -10.80 -8.35
CA MET A 124 -0.23 -12.22 -8.72
C MET A 124 -0.63 -13.18 -7.60
N LEU A 125 -0.88 -12.67 -6.40
CA LEU A 125 -1.40 -13.41 -5.25
C LEU A 125 -2.92 -13.28 -5.11
N THR A 126 -3.54 -12.44 -5.91
CA THR A 126 -4.99 -12.22 -5.89
C THR A 126 -5.69 -13.04 -6.98
N PRO A 127 -7.00 -13.30 -6.85
CA PRO A 127 -7.78 -13.91 -7.91
C PRO A 127 -7.80 -13.08 -9.19
N ASP A 128 -8.02 -13.72 -10.33
CA ASP A 128 -8.01 -13.07 -11.65
C ASP A 128 -8.99 -11.89 -11.76
N HIS A 129 -10.18 -11.99 -11.16
CA HIS A 129 -11.15 -10.90 -11.18
C HIS A 129 -10.68 -9.63 -10.46
N VAL A 130 -9.80 -9.76 -9.45
CA VAL A 130 -9.16 -8.62 -8.76
C VAL A 130 -8.09 -8.00 -9.66
N ILE A 131 -7.32 -8.82 -10.38
CA ILE A 131 -6.34 -8.33 -11.37
C ILE A 131 -7.06 -7.54 -12.45
N ASP A 132 -8.15 -8.09 -13.00
CA ASP A 132 -8.96 -7.45 -14.03
C ASP A 132 -9.56 -6.13 -13.53
N TYR A 133 -10.07 -6.11 -12.30
CA TYR A 133 -10.58 -4.89 -11.68
C TYR A 133 -9.50 -3.80 -11.57
N VAL A 134 -8.31 -4.13 -11.07
CA VAL A 134 -7.23 -3.15 -10.94
C VAL A 134 -6.77 -2.65 -12.32
N VAL A 135 -6.67 -3.54 -13.31
CA VAL A 135 -6.31 -3.15 -14.69
C VAL A 135 -7.34 -2.20 -15.29
N VAL A 136 -8.64 -2.53 -15.19
CA VAL A 136 -9.73 -1.67 -15.69
C VAL A 136 -9.76 -0.34 -14.93
N HIS A 137 -9.57 -0.35 -13.62
CA HIS A 137 -9.49 0.85 -12.78
C HIS A 137 -8.40 1.81 -13.30
N GLU A 138 -7.19 1.31 -13.52
CA GLU A 138 -6.08 2.15 -14.00
C GLU A 138 -6.30 2.61 -15.46
N LEU A 139 -6.94 1.81 -16.30
CA LEU A 139 -7.31 2.22 -17.65
C LEU A 139 -8.41 3.29 -17.64
N CYS A 140 -9.39 3.22 -16.74
CA CYS A 140 -10.45 4.24 -16.61
C CYS A 140 -9.88 5.61 -16.19
N HIS A 141 -8.73 5.67 -15.51
CA HIS A 141 -8.03 6.92 -15.25
C HIS A 141 -7.53 7.64 -16.52
N ARG A 142 -7.55 6.99 -17.67
CA ARG A 142 -7.31 7.66 -18.97
C ARG A 142 -8.47 8.55 -19.40
N LEU A 143 -9.68 8.25 -18.91
CA LEU A 143 -10.89 9.02 -19.18
C LEU A 143 -11.17 10.01 -18.05
N GLU A 144 -11.05 9.54 -16.80
CA GLU A 144 -11.40 10.30 -15.59
C GLU A 144 -10.28 10.14 -14.54
N MET A 145 -9.52 11.20 -14.29
CA MET A 145 -8.39 11.15 -13.34
C MET A 145 -8.82 11.08 -11.87
N ASN A 146 -10.05 11.49 -11.57
CA ASN A 146 -10.62 11.50 -10.23
C ASN A 146 -11.65 10.36 -10.08
N HIS A 147 -11.81 9.83 -8.87
CA HIS A 147 -12.82 8.81 -8.56
C HIS A 147 -14.24 9.42 -8.42
N SER A 148 -14.64 10.22 -9.41
CA SER A 148 -15.96 10.82 -9.51
C SER A 148 -17.05 9.78 -9.84
N PRO A 149 -18.35 10.09 -9.77
CA PRO A 149 -19.40 9.21 -10.28
C PRO A 149 -19.20 8.82 -11.76
N ALA A 150 -18.67 9.72 -12.58
CA ALA A 150 -18.34 9.43 -13.98
C ALA A 150 -17.24 8.37 -14.12
N PHE A 151 -16.21 8.40 -13.27
CA PHE A 151 -15.18 7.36 -13.20
C PHE A 151 -15.80 5.98 -12.91
N TRP A 152 -16.60 5.90 -11.85
CA TRP A 152 -17.21 4.63 -11.44
C TRP A 152 -18.17 4.08 -12.47
N ALA A 153 -18.90 4.94 -13.19
CA ALA A 153 -19.75 4.56 -14.33
C ALA A 153 -18.93 3.90 -15.46
N GLN A 154 -17.69 4.38 -15.72
CA GLN A 154 -16.82 3.72 -16.71
C GLN A 154 -16.32 2.35 -16.22
N VAL A 155 -15.97 2.21 -14.96
CA VAL A 155 -15.58 0.92 -14.38
C VAL A 155 -16.73 -0.06 -14.44
N GLU A 156 -17.94 0.34 -14.02
CA GLU A 156 -19.15 -0.48 -14.03
C GLU A 156 -19.58 -0.92 -15.43
N ARG A 157 -19.41 -0.05 -16.42
CA ARG A 157 -19.68 -0.36 -17.83
C ARG A 157 -18.85 -1.55 -18.34
N VAL A 158 -17.60 -1.67 -17.88
CA VAL A 158 -16.66 -2.72 -18.30
C VAL A 158 -16.76 -3.95 -17.39
N LEU A 159 -16.93 -3.73 -16.10
CA LEU A 159 -17.02 -4.75 -15.05
C LEU A 159 -18.26 -4.48 -14.17
N PRO A 160 -19.46 -4.95 -14.54
CA PRO A 160 -20.68 -4.69 -13.78
C PRO A 160 -20.61 -5.13 -12.30
N ASP A 161 -19.86 -6.20 -12.03
CA ASP A 161 -19.68 -6.78 -10.69
C ASP A 161 -18.42 -6.27 -9.94
N TYR A 162 -17.84 -5.14 -10.37
CA TYR A 162 -16.57 -4.63 -9.82
C TYR A 162 -16.55 -4.46 -8.29
N GLN A 163 -17.70 -4.24 -7.68
CA GLN A 163 -17.81 -4.06 -6.23
C GLN A 163 -17.31 -5.29 -5.46
N LYS A 164 -17.53 -6.51 -5.98
CA LYS A 164 -17.03 -7.76 -5.41
C LYS A 164 -15.49 -7.87 -5.39
N SER A 165 -14.82 -7.11 -6.26
CA SER A 165 -13.35 -7.09 -6.38
C SER A 165 -12.71 -5.94 -5.60
N ARG A 166 -13.53 -4.99 -5.12
CA ARG A 166 -13.10 -3.81 -4.37
C ARG A 166 -12.98 -4.06 -2.87
N GLU A 167 -13.69 -5.03 -2.32
CA GLU A 167 -13.65 -5.44 -0.92
C GLU A 167 -12.36 -6.20 -0.60
#